data_a007acb30bdf621abb898aaa271eaa7e
#
_entry.id   a007acb30bdf621abb898aaa271eaa7e
#
_cell.length_a   1.000
_cell.length_b   1.000
_cell.length_c   1.000
_cell.angle_alpha   90.00
_cell.angle_beta   90.00
_cell.angle_gamma   90.00
#
_symmetry.space_group_name_H-M   'P 1'
#
loop_
_entity.id
_entity.type
_entity.pdbx_description
1 polymer ?
#
loop_
_entity_poly.entity_id
_entity_poly.type
_entity_poly.pdbx_seq_one_letter_code
_entity_poly.pdbx_strand_id
1 'polypeptide(L)'
;MPKTEQQFLVITALGTDRPGIVNTITRLVSECDCNIEDSRLAMFGKEFTFIMMLSGSWNAIAQIEATLPLKGAELELLIVMKRTQSVQTTYYPSTVTVNVVVDDAPRIVEQFTNLFTTQQCNIAELVSKTQPANLNAPAQLEIQITAHHPLDDNGIIIKNKFQQLCTMLSAKGNISIVNNPKMQS
;
A
#
# COMPACT_ATOMS: atom_id res chain seq x y z
N MET A 1 33.28 7.05 -15.45
CA MET A 1 32.88 5.73 -14.93
C MET A 1 31.44 5.48 -15.34
N PRO A 2 31.07 4.34 -15.90
CA PRO A 2 29.67 4.08 -16.19
C PRO A 2 28.91 4.14 -14.87
N LYS A 3 27.80 4.88 -14.81
CA LYS A 3 26.87 4.82 -13.69
C LYS A 3 26.44 3.37 -13.58
N THR A 4 26.79 2.72 -12.48
CA THR A 4 26.33 1.36 -12.18
C THR A 4 24.81 1.44 -12.18
N GLU A 5 24.17 0.76 -13.11
CA GLU A 5 22.71 0.78 -13.26
C GLU A 5 22.08 0.24 -11.97
N GLN A 6 21.37 1.10 -11.26
CA GLN A 6 20.74 0.76 -10.00
C GLN A 6 19.60 -0.22 -10.29
N GLN A 7 19.59 -1.35 -9.58
CA GLN A 7 18.58 -2.39 -9.69
C GLN A 7 17.58 -2.25 -8.53
N PHE A 8 16.35 -2.65 -8.77
CA PHE A 8 15.27 -2.58 -7.79
C PHE A 8 14.61 -3.95 -7.60
N LEU A 9 14.25 -4.25 -6.35
CA LEU A 9 13.62 -5.50 -5.96
C LEU A 9 12.50 -5.21 -4.96
N VAL A 10 11.30 -5.69 -5.25
CA VAL A 10 10.21 -5.72 -4.26
C VAL A 10 10.22 -7.07 -3.56
N ILE A 11 10.15 -7.03 -2.24
CA ILE A 11 10.13 -8.21 -1.37
C ILE A 11 8.89 -8.15 -0.49
N THR A 12 8.22 -9.28 -0.31
CA THR A 12 7.19 -9.47 0.70
C THR A 12 7.58 -10.63 1.60
N ALA A 13 7.61 -10.39 2.91
CA ALA A 13 7.74 -11.41 3.93
C ALA A 13 6.41 -11.53 4.68
N LEU A 14 5.89 -12.74 4.79
CA LEU A 14 4.65 -13.07 5.49
C LEU A 14 4.90 -14.22 6.46
N GLY A 15 4.46 -14.10 7.70
CA GLY A 15 4.52 -15.17 8.68
C GLY A 15 4.09 -14.74 10.08
N THR A 16 4.23 -15.64 11.04
CA THR A 16 3.86 -15.37 12.44
C THR A 16 4.82 -14.36 13.07
N ASP A 17 4.29 -13.36 13.73
CA ASP A 17 5.09 -12.32 14.37
C ASP A 17 5.90 -12.87 15.55
N ARG A 18 7.17 -12.49 15.58
CA ARG A 18 8.10 -12.80 16.65
C ARG A 18 9.05 -11.63 16.89
N PRO A 19 9.38 -11.31 18.16
CA PRO A 19 10.34 -10.24 18.46
C PRO A 19 11.66 -10.39 17.70
N GLY A 20 12.10 -9.33 17.05
CA GLY A 20 13.39 -9.30 16.34
C GLY A 20 13.37 -9.78 14.88
N ILE A 21 12.24 -10.31 14.37
CA ILE A 21 12.16 -10.83 13.01
C ILE A 21 12.38 -9.73 11.95
N VAL A 22 11.76 -8.57 12.14
CA VAL A 22 11.94 -7.41 11.24
C VAL A 22 13.38 -6.92 11.26
N ASN A 23 13.98 -6.83 12.45
CA ASN A 23 15.39 -6.44 12.59
C ASN A 23 16.33 -7.44 11.89
N THR A 24 16.03 -8.74 11.94
CA THR A 24 16.83 -9.76 11.27
C THR A 24 16.75 -9.58 9.74
N ILE A 25 15.57 -9.32 9.19
CA ILE A 25 15.38 -9.08 7.76
C ILE A 25 16.11 -7.80 7.33
N THR A 26 15.90 -6.68 8.03
CA THR A 26 16.53 -5.39 7.67
C THR A 26 18.04 -5.41 7.79
N ARG A 27 18.58 -6.15 8.77
CA ARG A 27 20.01 -6.36 8.89
C ARG A 27 20.57 -7.14 7.70
N LEU A 28 19.90 -8.22 7.27
CA LEU A 28 20.32 -8.98 6.11
C LEU A 28 20.31 -8.13 4.83
N VAL A 29 19.32 -7.25 4.67
CA VAL A 29 19.28 -6.27 3.56
C VAL A 29 20.53 -5.39 3.58
N SER A 30 20.91 -4.87 4.74
CA SER A 30 22.12 -4.03 4.89
C SER A 30 23.40 -4.81 4.66
N GLU A 31 23.50 -6.06 5.13
CA GLU A 31 24.65 -6.94 4.92
C GLU A 31 24.87 -7.30 3.44
N CYS A 32 23.81 -7.22 2.63
CA CYS A 32 23.87 -7.39 1.17
C CYS A 32 24.11 -6.07 0.40
N ASP A 33 24.48 -4.98 1.09
CA ASP A 33 24.66 -3.65 0.49
C ASP A 33 23.44 -3.14 -0.30
N CYS A 34 22.23 -3.52 0.13
CA CYS A 34 20.98 -3.01 -0.39
C CYS A 34 20.45 -1.85 0.46
N ASN A 35 19.81 -0.88 -0.18
CA ASN A 35 19.09 0.20 0.48
C ASN A 35 17.58 -0.08 0.47
N ILE A 36 16.87 0.28 1.54
CA ILE A 36 15.40 0.23 1.62
C ILE A 36 14.87 1.56 1.15
N GLU A 37 14.21 1.59 -0.01
CA GLU A 37 13.62 2.78 -0.61
C GLU A 37 12.24 3.09 0.00
N ASP A 38 11.45 2.06 0.23
CA ASP A 38 10.11 2.15 0.82
C ASP A 38 9.78 0.84 1.53
N SER A 39 8.97 0.91 2.57
CA SER A 39 8.51 -0.28 3.29
C SER A 39 7.17 -0.07 3.97
N ARG A 40 6.42 -1.15 4.10
CA ARG A 40 5.16 -1.21 4.85
C ARG A 40 5.13 -2.48 5.68
N LEU A 41 4.68 -2.37 6.93
CA LEU A 41 4.45 -3.49 7.82
C LEU A 41 3.01 -3.44 8.32
N ALA A 42 2.32 -4.55 8.27
CA ALA A 42 0.96 -4.67 8.80
C ALA A 42 0.79 -5.98 9.56
N MET A 43 -0.03 -5.94 10.62
CA MET A 43 -0.41 -7.09 11.43
C MET A 43 -1.81 -7.55 11.06
N PHE A 44 -1.97 -8.85 10.84
CA PHE A 44 -3.26 -9.50 10.55
C PHE A 44 -3.46 -10.69 11.48
N GLY A 45 -4.11 -10.45 12.61
CA GLY A 45 -4.23 -11.45 13.66
C GLY A 45 -2.86 -11.77 14.29
N LYS A 46 -2.40 -13.00 14.15
CA LYS A 46 -1.06 -13.44 14.62
C LYS A 46 0.01 -13.34 13.53
N GLU A 47 -0.38 -13.04 12.31
CA GLU A 47 0.52 -12.95 11.17
C GLU A 47 0.89 -11.50 10.89
N PHE A 48 2.11 -11.28 10.41
CA PHE A 48 2.52 -9.99 9.87
C PHE A 48 2.84 -10.12 8.39
N THR A 49 2.73 -9.01 7.68
CA THR A 49 3.30 -8.84 6.36
C THR A 49 4.25 -7.65 6.36
N PHE A 50 5.42 -7.83 5.79
CA PHE A 50 6.41 -6.79 5.63
C PHE A 50 6.82 -6.71 4.17
N ILE A 51 6.37 -5.66 3.49
CA ILE A 51 6.71 -5.39 2.10
C ILE A 51 7.77 -4.29 2.04
N MET A 52 8.78 -4.48 1.19
CA MET A 52 9.88 -3.54 0.99
C MET A 52 10.20 -3.38 -0.48
N MET A 53 10.58 -2.19 -0.89
CA MET A 53 11.28 -1.95 -2.14
C MET A 53 12.75 -1.68 -1.83
N LEU A 54 13.62 -2.48 -2.40
CA LEU A 54 15.07 -2.37 -2.25
C LEU A 54 15.69 -1.82 -3.51
N SER A 55 16.81 -1.12 -3.33
CA SER A 55 17.70 -0.74 -4.41
C SER A 55 19.14 -1.14 -4.11
N GLY A 56 19.93 -1.37 -5.15
CA GLY A 56 21.33 -1.73 -5.00
C GLY A 56 22.01 -1.97 -6.35
N SER A 57 23.30 -2.34 -6.31
CA SER A 57 24.00 -2.82 -7.46
C SER A 57 23.42 -4.16 -7.93
N TRP A 58 23.72 -4.57 -9.15
CA TRP A 58 23.31 -5.89 -9.64
C TRP A 58 23.78 -7.02 -8.70
N ASN A 59 25.01 -6.94 -8.16
CA ASN A 59 25.56 -7.93 -7.23
C ASN A 59 24.83 -7.91 -5.88
N ALA A 60 24.52 -6.73 -5.33
CA ALA A 60 23.77 -6.58 -4.08
C ALA A 60 22.38 -7.23 -4.18
N ILE A 61 21.65 -6.93 -5.27
CA ILE A 61 20.34 -7.53 -5.51
C ILE A 61 20.44 -9.05 -5.72
N ALA A 62 21.41 -9.52 -6.48
CA ALA A 62 21.61 -10.97 -6.66
C ALA A 62 21.95 -11.67 -5.34
N GLN A 63 22.71 -11.03 -4.45
CA GLN A 63 23.04 -11.56 -3.13
C GLN A 63 21.82 -11.68 -2.23
N ILE A 64 20.97 -10.66 -2.15
CA ILE A 64 19.74 -10.71 -1.33
C ILE A 64 18.75 -11.75 -1.89
N GLU A 65 18.63 -11.87 -3.22
CA GLU A 65 17.79 -12.91 -3.86
C GLU A 65 18.25 -14.33 -3.52
N ALA A 66 19.56 -14.55 -3.34
CA ALA A 66 20.10 -15.85 -2.97
C ALA A 66 19.98 -16.14 -1.45
N THR A 67 20.13 -15.14 -0.59
CA THR A 67 20.25 -15.33 0.85
C THR A 67 18.92 -15.22 1.59
N LEU A 68 18.03 -14.32 1.17
CA LEU A 68 16.78 -14.06 1.88
C LEU A 68 15.81 -15.26 1.90
N PRO A 69 15.66 -16.08 0.84
CA PRO A 69 14.81 -17.27 0.90
C PRO A 69 15.29 -18.29 1.93
N LEU A 70 16.61 -18.46 2.08
CA LEU A 70 17.20 -19.36 3.08
C LEU A 70 16.91 -18.86 4.49
N LYS A 71 17.11 -17.57 4.72
CA LYS A 71 16.79 -16.94 6.01
C LYS A 71 15.27 -16.96 6.28
N GLY A 72 14.45 -16.79 5.26
CA GLY A 72 13.00 -16.92 5.34
C GLY A 72 12.57 -18.31 5.80
N ALA A 73 13.18 -19.36 5.23
CA ALA A 73 12.91 -20.74 5.64
C ALA A 73 13.30 -20.99 7.11
N GLU A 74 14.46 -20.48 7.57
CA GLU A 74 14.86 -20.57 8.98
C GLU A 74 13.88 -19.85 9.92
N LEU A 75 13.30 -18.76 9.47
CA LEU A 75 12.36 -17.94 10.22
C LEU A 75 10.89 -18.35 10.02
N GLU A 76 10.63 -19.41 9.25
CA GLU A 76 9.30 -19.88 8.88
C GLU A 76 8.44 -18.81 8.19
N LEU A 77 9.08 -18.00 7.32
CA LEU A 77 8.45 -16.94 6.55
C LEU A 77 8.24 -17.38 5.10
N LEU A 78 7.09 -17.02 4.57
CA LEU A 78 6.87 -17.01 3.13
C LEU A 78 7.53 -15.75 2.55
N ILE A 79 8.51 -15.94 1.67
CA ILE A 79 9.21 -14.86 0.98
C ILE A 79 8.80 -14.86 -0.48
N VAL A 80 8.33 -13.71 -0.96
CA VAL A 80 8.05 -13.47 -2.38
C VAL A 80 8.90 -12.29 -2.84
N MET A 81 9.57 -12.46 -3.98
CA MET A 81 10.46 -11.43 -4.54
C MET A 81 10.14 -11.20 -6.00
N LYS A 82 10.23 -9.94 -6.42
CA LYS A 82 10.04 -9.54 -7.81
C LYS A 82 10.96 -8.37 -8.16
N ARG A 83 11.84 -8.56 -9.15
CA ARG A 83 12.59 -7.42 -9.71
C ARG A 83 11.63 -6.42 -10.34
N THR A 84 11.93 -5.14 -10.15
CA THR A 84 11.16 -4.02 -10.68
C THR A 84 12.09 -2.97 -11.26
N GLN A 85 11.50 -1.92 -11.81
CA GLN A 85 12.23 -0.74 -12.27
C GLN A 85 11.99 0.42 -11.31
N SER A 86 12.84 1.44 -11.37
CA SER A 86 12.56 2.68 -10.64
C SER A 86 11.19 3.21 -11.06
N VAL A 87 10.43 3.70 -10.10
CA VAL A 87 9.15 4.35 -10.40
C VAL A 87 9.45 5.57 -11.24
N GLN A 88 9.09 5.53 -12.53
CA GLN A 88 8.94 6.77 -13.29
C GLN A 88 7.79 7.52 -12.64
N THR A 89 8.08 8.71 -12.14
CA THR A 89 7.07 9.54 -11.46
C THR A 89 6.00 9.93 -12.47
N THR A 90 4.95 9.13 -12.56
CA THR A 90 3.78 9.52 -13.35
C THR A 90 3.13 10.70 -12.65
N TYR A 91 3.06 11.84 -13.35
CA TYR A 91 2.38 13.00 -12.81
C TYR A 91 0.87 12.76 -12.81
N TYR A 92 0.26 12.94 -11.65
CA TYR A 92 -1.18 12.98 -11.49
C TYR A 92 -1.60 14.37 -11.02
N PRO A 93 -2.59 15.02 -11.67
CA PRO A 93 -3.04 16.37 -11.33
C PRO A 93 -3.50 16.52 -9.89
N SER A 94 -4.13 15.49 -9.33
CA SER A 94 -4.59 15.52 -7.94
C SER A 94 -4.51 14.17 -7.23
N THR A 95 -4.50 14.24 -5.92
CA THR A 95 -4.60 13.08 -5.03
C THR A 95 -5.89 13.19 -4.24
N VAL A 96 -6.67 12.12 -4.23
CA VAL A 96 -7.95 12.01 -3.52
C VAL A 96 -7.78 11.07 -2.35
N THR A 97 -8.14 11.52 -1.16
CA THR A 97 -8.17 10.68 0.04
C THR A 97 -9.58 10.64 0.60
N VAL A 98 -10.10 9.46 0.84
CA VAL A 98 -11.39 9.24 1.49
C VAL A 98 -11.22 8.46 2.80
N ASN A 99 -12.00 8.84 3.80
CA ASN A 99 -12.15 8.11 5.04
C ASN A 99 -13.63 7.83 5.25
N VAL A 100 -13.98 6.58 5.49
CA VAL A 100 -15.37 6.13 5.60
C VAL A 100 -15.53 5.26 6.83
N VAL A 101 -16.65 5.46 7.54
CA VAL A 101 -17.13 4.58 8.60
C VAL A 101 -18.55 4.16 8.23
N VAL A 102 -18.81 2.88 8.20
CA VAL A 102 -20.08 2.29 7.77
C VAL A 102 -20.34 1.00 8.54
N ASP A 103 -21.60 0.62 8.70
CA ASP A 103 -21.93 -0.69 9.25
C ASP A 103 -21.33 -1.79 8.37
N ASP A 104 -20.66 -2.77 8.98
CA ASP A 104 -19.94 -3.80 8.24
C ASP A 104 -20.91 -4.74 7.52
N ALA A 105 -20.72 -4.87 6.23
CA ALA A 105 -21.51 -5.76 5.38
C ALA A 105 -20.67 -6.24 4.18
N PRO A 106 -21.02 -7.40 3.59
CA PRO A 106 -20.36 -7.88 2.39
C PRO A 106 -20.38 -6.83 1.27
N ARG A 107 -19.30 -6.77 0.48
CA ARG A 107 -19.16 -5.94 -0.72
C ARG A 107 -19.02 -4.43 -0.50
N ILE A 108 -18.93 -3.95 0.73
CA ILE A 108 -18.75 -2.50 1.00
C ILE A 108 -17.43 -2.00 0.39
N VAL A 109 -16.31 -2.69 0.64
CA VAL A 109 -15.00 -2.31 0.09
C VAL A 109 -15.05 -2.30 -1.44
N GLU A 110 -15.68 -3.30 -2.05
CA GLU A 110 -15.87 -3.39 -3.52
C GLU A 110 -16.59 -2.16 -4.07
N GLN A 111 -17.64 -1.67 -3.40
CA GLN A 111 -18.40 -0.51 -3.87
C GLN A 111 -17.55 0.77 -3.85
N PHE A 112 -16.75 0.97 -2.81
CA PHE A 112 -15.84 2.13 -2.74
C PHE A 112 -14.70 2.00 -3.77
N THR A 113 -14.09 0.83 -3.93
CA THR A 113 -13.04 0.64 -4.95
C THR A 113 -13.58 0.80 -6.38
N ASN A 114 -14.81 0.34 -6.63
CA ASN A 114 -15.48 0.52 -7.93
C ASN A 114 -15.73 2.00 -8.26
N LEU A 115 -16.04 2.83 -7.25
CA LEU A 115 -16.14 4.28 -7.44
C LEU A 115 -14.85 4.84 -8.06
N PHE A 116 -13.68 4.49 -7.51
CA PHE A 116 -12.39 4.95 -8.02
C PHE A 116 -12.10 4.40 -9.42
N THR A 117 -12.39 3.12 -9.66
CA THR A 117 -12.21 2.48 -10.97
C THR A 117 -13.05 3.17 -12.04
N THR A 118 -14.32 3.46 -11.77
CA THR A 118 -15.21 4.13 -12.73
C THR A 118 -14.83 5.59 -13.01
N GLN A 119 -14.06 6.20 -12.12
CA GLN A 119 -13.48 7.54 -12.31
C GLN A 119 -12.04 7.49 -12.84
N GLN A 120 -11.55 6.31 -13.26
CA GLN A 120 -10.20 6.10 -13.78
C GLN A 120 -9.10 6.51 -12.80
N CYS A 121 -9.40 6.55 -11.51
CA CYS A 121 -8.42 6.82 -10.47
C CYS A 121 -7.57 5.58 -10.20
N ASN A 122 -6.28 5.80 -10.03
CA ASN A 122 -5.36 4.74 -9.61
C ASN A 122 -5.28 4.72 -8.07
N ILE A 123 -5.74 3.63 -7.46
CA ILE A 123 -5.63 3.46 -6.01
C ILE A 123 -4.16 3.23 -5.65
N ALA A 124 -3.60 4.14 -4.84
CA ALA A 124 -2.24 4.07 -4.33
C ALA A 124 -2.16 3.34 -2.97
N GLU A 125 -3.19 3.52 -2.14
CA GLU A 125 -3.26 2.89 -0.83
C GLU A 125 -4.71 2.60 -0.45
N LEU A 126 -4.94 1.44 0.16
CA LEU A 126 -6.22 1.05 0.74
C LEU A 126 -5.96 0.38 2.08
N VAL A 127 -6.59 0.92 3.12
CA VAL A 127 -6.62 0.31 4.46
C VAL A 127 -8.06 0.14 4.86
N SER A 128 -8.45 -1.06 5.30
CA SER A 128 -9.77 -1.28 5.87
C SER A 128 -9.65 -2.12 7.14
N LYS A 129 -10.48 -1.79 8.13
CA LYS A 129 -10.49 -2.47 9.43
C LYS A 129 -11.90 -2.58 9.95
N THR A 130 -12.32 -3.79 10.29
CA THR A 130 -13.58 -4.02 10.98
C THR A 130 -13.40 -3.85 12.49
N GLN A 131 -14.20 -2.97 13.07
CA GLN A 131 -14.38 -2.86 14.51
C GLN A 131 -15.49 -3.83 14.91
N PRO A 132 -15.25 -4.74 15.88
CA PRO A 132 -16.25 -5.73 16.25
C PRO A 132 -17.49 -5.08 16.86
N ALA A 133 -18.65 -5.71 16.69
CA ALA A 133 -19.88 -5.32 17.35
C ALA A 133 -19.70 -5.31 18.87
N ASN A 134 -20.36 -4.37 19.53
CA ASN A 134 -20.46 -4.31 20.97
C ASN A 134 -21.93 -4.26 21.41
N LEU A 135 -22.19 -4.19 22.72
CA LEU A 135 -23.56 -4.20 23.27
C LEU A 135 -24.46 -3.05 22.76
N ASN A 136 -23.85 -1.98 22.23
CA ASN A 136 -24.57 -0.74 21.86
C ASN A 136 -24.47 -0.41 20.37
N ALA A 137 -23.66 -1.14 19.58
CA ALA A 137 -23.45 -0.83 18.17
C ALA A 137 -23.11 -2.09 17.35
N PRO A 138 -23.58 -2.17 16.09
CA PRO A 138 -23.18 -3.22 15.16
C PRO A 138 -21.68 -3.13 14.84
N ALA A 139 -21.14 -4.18 14.19
CA ALA A 139 -19.79 -4.12 13.67
C ALA A 139 -19.68 -2.99 12.64
N GLN A 140 -18.61 -2.23 12.70
CA GLN A 140 -18.36 -1.11 11.79
C GLN A 140 -17.10 -1.36 10.99
N LEU A 141 -17.14 -1.02 9.72
CA LEU A 141 -16.01 -1.05 8.80
C LEU A 141 -15.46 0.38 8.63
N GLU A 142 -14.20 0.56 8.97
CA GLU A 142 -13.44 1.76 8.68
C GLU A 142 -12.64 1.54 7.41
N ILE A 143 -12.73 2.45 6.43
CA ILE A 143 -12.03 2.38 5.16
C ILE A 143 -11.28 3.69 4.94
N GLN A 144 -10.01 3.59 4.57
CA GLN A 144 -9.20 4.69 4.07
C GLN A 144 -8.68 4.34 2.68
N ILE A 145 -8.92 5.19 1.70
CA ILE A 145 -8.40 5.03 0.35
C ILE A 145 -7.70 6.31 -0.06
N THR A 146 -6.47 6.17 -0.56
CA THR A 146 -5.75 7.24 -1.25
C THR A 146 -5.58 6.84 -2.71
N ALA A 147 -6.00 7.70 -3.62
CA ALA A 147 -5.95 7.45 -5.05
C ALA A 147 -5.43 8.66 -5.83
N HIS A 148 -4.80 8.38 -6.95
CA HIS A 148 -4.37 9.40 -7.91
C HIS A 148 -5.45 9.64 -8.94
N HIS A 149 -5.87 10.89 -9.09
CA HIS A 149 -6.90 11.30 -10.04
C HIS A 149 -6.26 11.85 -11.32
N PRO A 150 -6.64 11.31 -12.50
CA PRO A 150 -5.97 11.65 -13.75
C PRO A 150 -6.47 12.95 -14.39
N LEU A 151 -7.60 13.49 -13.93
CA LEU A 151 -8.25 14.63 -14.53
C LEU A 151 -7.99 15.91 -13.73
N ASP A 152 -7.94 17.04 -14.43
CA ASP A 152 -7.74 18.40 -13.87
C ASP A 152 -9.12 19.09 -13.68
N ASP A 153 -10.11 18.36 -13.17
CA ASP A 153 -11.50 18.84 -12.96
C ASP A 153 -11.79 19.25 -11.50
N ASN A 154 -10.73 19.46 -10.72
CA ASN A 154 -10.81 19.71 -9.27
C ASN A 154 -11.58 18.63 -8.48
N GLY A 155 -11.77 17.45 -9.06
CA GLY A 155 -12.40 16.31 -8.41
C GLY A 155 -13.87 16.49 -8.05
N ILE A 156 -14.59 17.42 -8.70
CA ILE A 156 -16.01 17.70 -8.40
C ILE A 156 -16.87 16.47 -8.66
N ILE A 157 -16.62 15.77 -9.75
CA ILE A 157 -17.40 14.58 -10.13
C ILE A 157 -17.22 13.46 -9.13
N ILE A 158 -15.98 13.13 -8.76
CA ILE A 158 -15.71 12.06 -7.79
C ILE A 158 -16.24 12.42 -6.41
N LYS A 159 -16.17 13.69 -6.01
CA LYS A 159 -16.73 14.17 -4.74
C LYS A 159 -18.24 13.96 -4.65
N ASN A 160 -18.97 14.33 -5.71
CA ASN A 160 -20.42 14.14 -5.77
C ASN A 160 -20.82 12.66 -5.74
N LYS A 161 -20.15 11.82 -6.53
CA LYS A 161 -20.40 10.37 -6.54
C LYS A 161 -20.06 9.71 -5.21
N PHE A 162 -18.99 10.14 -4.56
CA PHE A 162 -18.63 9.67 -3.23
C PHE A 162 -19.72 10.01 -2.20
N GLN A 163 -20.23 11.24 -2.21
CA GLN A 163 -21.30 11.65 -1.31
C GLN A 163 -22.59 10.87 -1.55
N GLN A 164 -22.95 10.63 -2.83
CA GLN A 164 -24.10 9.80 -3.18
C GLN A 164 -23.95 8.37 -2.68
N LEU A 165 -22.75 7.76 -2.84
CA LEU A 165 -22.46 6.43 -2.34
C LEU A 165 -22.56 6.36 -0.80
N CYS A 166 -21.99 7.34 -0.09
CA CYS A 166 -22.10 7.40 1.36
C CYS A 166 -23.57 7.51 1.81
N THR A 167 -24.37 8.33 1.13
CA THR A 167 -25.81 8.45 1.45
C THR A 167 -26.54 7.13 1.23
N MET A 168 -26.29 6.47 0.10
CA MET A 168 -26.91 5.18 -0.23
C MET A 168 -26.57 4.08 0.77
N LEU A 169 -25.35 4.08 1.30
CA LEU A 169 -24.87 3.09 2.27
C LEU A 169 -25.09 3.52 3.74
N SER A 170 -25.69 4.68 3.99
CA SER A 170 -25.77 5.28 5.33
C SER A 170 -24.40 5.40 6.00
N ALA A 171 -23.37 5.62 5.21
CA ALA A 171 -21.98 5.73 5.63
C ALA A 171 -21.65 7.18 6.06
N LYS A 172 -20.79 7.31 7.06
CA LYS A 172 -20.14 8.57 7.40
C LYS A 172 -18.83 8.65 6.65
N GLY A 173 -18.73 9.55 5.67
CA GLY A 173 -17.55 9.67 4.82
C GLY A 173 -17.02 11.10 4.74
N ASN A 174 -15.71 11.21 4.62
CA ASN A 174 -15.00 12.44 4.34
C ASN A 174 -14.12 12.23 3.09
N ILE A 175 -14.10 13.23 2.20
CA ILE A 175 -13.26 13.26 1.01
C ILE A 175 -12.41 14.52 1.00
N SER A 176 -11.11 14.36 0.78
CA SER A 176 -10.13 15.42 0.61
C SER A 176 -9.49 15.28 -0.77
N ILE A 177 -9.33 16.39 -1.48
CA ILE A 177 -8.70 16.45 -2.78
C ILE A 177 -7.59 17.49 -2.71
N VAL A 178 -6.37 17.06 -3.03
CA VAL A 178 -5.17 17.90 -3.06
C VAL A 178 -4.65 17.97 -4.47
N ASN A 179 -4.56 19.18 -5.01
CA ASN A 179 -3.95 19.40 -6.32
C ASN A 179 -2.43 19.28 -6.20
N ASN A 180 -1.84 18.46 -7.04
CA ASN A 180 -0.40 18.26 -7.07
C ASN A 180 0.26 19.37 -7.92
N PRO A 181 1.37 19.98 -7.46
CA PRO A 181 2.06 20.98 -8.25
C PRO A 181 2.56 20.35 -9.55
N LYS A 182 2.36 21.06 -10.68
CA LYS A 182 2.92 20.63 -11.97
C LYS A 182 4.45 20.59 -11.82
N MET A 183 5.07 19.47 -12.15
CA MET A 183 6.52 19.41 -12.24
C MET A 183 6.96 20.45 -13.28
N GLN A 184 7.72 21.45 -12.84
CA GLN A 184 8.39 22.35 -13.78
C GLN A 184 9.44 21.51 -14.51
N SER A 185 9.26 21.37 -15.80
CA SER A 185 10.19 20.72 -16.74
C SER A 185 11.47 21.52 -16.88
#